data_8b3b50324abeef830b336c3cb3ad13a2
#
_entry.id   8b3b50324abeef830b336c3cb3ad13a2
#
_cell.length_a   1.000
_cell.length_b   1.000
_cell.length_c   1.000
_cell.angle_alpha   90.00
_cell.angle_beta   90.00
_cell.angle_gamma   90.00
#
_symmetry.space_group_name_H-M   'P 1'
#
loop_
_entity.id
_entity.type
_entity.pdbx_description
1 polymer ?
#
loop_
_entity_poly.entity_id
_entity_poly.type
_entity_poly.pdbx_seq_one_letter_code
_entity_poly.pdbx_strand_id
1 'polypeptide(L)'
;MTPVYIGGTQGPSLGTPIAVYDSMIEGGNSTPGALVPDGVAGELVAPAAFPNMPVFFWNDPSGARYQAAYFEKYDNVWTHGDFVMIHPTTKNVLFLGRADGVLNPSGVRFGSAEIYSVIEAGFPTVEDSICVGQRRPQDVDETVLLFLLMKAGHKFSPRLVNDIKEAIRKELSARHVPKYVFETPDIPVSTFSLFLSQIHVD
;
A
#
# COMPACT_ATOMS: atom_id res chain seq x y z
N MET A 1 -17.82 7.29 22.26
CA MET A 1 -17.32 8.07 21.08
C MET A 1 -15.80 7.95 21.09
N THR A 2 -15.22 7.35 20.06
CA THR A 2 -13.76 7.24 19.95
C THR A 2 -13.18 8.55 19.44
N PRO A 3 -12.05 9.04 19.98
CA PRO A 3 -11.39 10.23 19.47
C PRO A 3 -10.98 10.08 18.02
N VAL A 4 -11.05 11.15 17.25
CA VAL A 4 -10.55 11.21 15.87
C VAL A 4 -9.18 11.85 15.88
N TYR A 5 -8.21 11.19 15.24
CA TYR A 5 -6.84 11.69 15.09
C TYR A 5 -6.51 11.86 13.62
N ILE A 6 -5.67 12.83 13.30
CA ILE A 6 -5.23 13.09 11.92
C ILE A 6 -4.48 11.88 11.37
N GLY A 7 -4.88 11.42 10.19
CA GLY A 7 -4.25 10.27 9.50
C GLY A 7 -4.63 8.89 10.03
N GLY A 8 -5.44 8.81 11.07
CA GLY A 8 -5.87 7.54 11.64
C GLY A 8 -7.37 7.28 11.47
N THR A 9 -7.74 6.02 11.36
CA THR A 9 -9.14 5.62 11.47
C THR A 9 -9.60 5.68 12.92
N GLN A 10 -10.92 5.67 13.15
CA GLN A 10 -11.49 5.77 14.49
C GLN A 10 -11.24 4.53 15.40
N GLY A 11 -10.55 3.53 14.90
CA GLY A 11 -10.29 2.27 15.59
C GLY A 11 -11.10 1.10 15.03
N PRO A 12 -10.95 -0.08 15.63
CA PRO A 12 -11.66 -1.28 15.19
C PRO A 12 -13.17 -1.10 15.28
N SER A 13 -13.89 -1.51 14.25
CA SER A 13 -15.34 -1.54 14.27
C SER A 13 -15.86 -2.72 15.09
N LEU A 14 -17.06 -2.56 15.65
CA LEU A 14 -17.73 -3.63 16.36
C LEU A 14 -17.96 -4.84 15.42
N GLY A 15 -17.60 -6.02 15.90
CA GLY A 15 -17.81 -7.28 15.18
C GLY A 15 -16.77 -7.60 14.12
N THR A 16 -15.77 -6.74 13.88
CA THR A 16 -14.65 -7.05 12.98
C THR A 16 -13.38 -7.14 13.79
N PRO A 17 -12.93 -8.35 14.16
CA PRO A 17 -11.66 -8.52 14.84
C PRO A 17 -10.53 -8.23 13.86
N ILE A 18 -9.76 -7.19 14.11
CA ILE A 18 -8.59 -6.85 13.31
C ILE A 18 -7.31 -7.13 14.09
N ALA A 19 -6.27 -7.51 13.36
CA ALA A 19 -4.92 -7.66 13.88
C ALA A 19 -3.92 -7.24 12.80
N VAL A 20 -2.68 -7.04 13.21
CA VAL A 20 -1.57 -6.78 12.28
C VAL A 20 -0.60 -7.94 12.37
N TYR A 21 -0.37 -8.59 11.23
CA TYR A 21 0.54 -9.72 11.14
C TYR A 21 1.86 -9.30 10.50
N ASP A 22 2.92 -10.03 10.86
CA ASP A 22 4.23 -9.83 10.29
C ASP A 22 4.20 -10.10 8.77
N SER A 23 4.35 -9.03 8.01
CA SER A 23 4.36 -9.10 6.54
C SER A 23 5.63 -9.72 5.96
N MET A 24 6.69 -9.94 6.79
CA MET A 24 7.92 -10.64 6.38
C MET A 24 7.74 -12.15 6.23
N ILE A 25 6.69 -12.70 6.83
CA ILE A 25 6.37 -14.11 6.67
C ILE A 25 5.86 -14.32 5.24
N GLU A 26 6.64 -15.06 4.45
CA GLU A 26 6.21 -15.48 3.12
C GLU A 26 5.05 -16.46 3.29
N GLY A 27 3.89 -16.07 2.74
CA GLY A 27 2.68 -16.86 2.81
C GLY A 27 2.78 -18.16 2.00
N GLY A 28 1.88 -19.05 2.28
CA GLY A 28 1.71 -20.33 1.60
C GLY A 28 0.82 -21.24 2.41
N ASN A 29 0.32 -22.31 1.82
CA ASN A 29 -0.56 -23.26 2.47
C ASN A 29 -0.03 -23.69 3.84
N SER A 30 -0.83 -23.45 4.88
CA SER A 30 -0.53 -23.79 6.27
C SER A 30 0.54 -22.92 6.97
N THR A 31 0.75 -21.69 6.49
CA THR A 31 1.65 -20.76 7.19
C THR A 31 0.90 -20.08 8.34
N PRO A 32 1.29 -20.27 9.61
CA PRO A 32 0.70 -19.52 10.70
C PRO A 32 1.18 -18.07 10.62
N GLY A 33 0.24 -17.13 10.74
CA GLY A 33 0.59 -15.73 10.89
C GLY A 33 1.17 -15.44 12.27
N ALA A 34 1.98 -14.40 12.38
CA ALA A 34 2.52 -13.90 13.63
C ALA A 34 2.06 -12.46 13.89
N LEU A 35 1.48 -12.22 15.07
CA LEU A 35 1.11 -10.89 15.52
C LEU A 35 2.36 -10.02 15.68
N VAL A 36 2.28 -8.77 15.22
CA VAL A 36 3.28 -7.75 15.56
C VAL A 36 2.76 -6.85 16.69
N PRO A 37 3.66 -6.29 17.52
CA PRO A 37 3.24 -5.35 18.55
C PRO A 37 2.77 -4.03 17.94
N ASP A 38 1.93 -3.30 18.69
CA ASP A 38 1.51 -1.96 18.31
C ASP A 38 2.73 -1.04 18.08
N GLY A 39 2.65 -0.22 17.04
CA GLY A 39 3.78 0.61 16.58
C GLY A 39 4.65 -0.06 15.53
N VAL A 40 4.43 -1.33 15.24
CA VAL A 40 5.10 -2.04 14.15
C VAL A 40 4.11 -2.18 12.98
N ALA A 41 4.55 -1.84 11.79
CA ALA A 41 3.76 -1.98 10.58
C ALA A 41 3.73 -3.42 10.10
N GLY A 42 2.60 -3.82 9.51
CA GLY A 42 2.40 -5.15 8.98
C GLY A 42 1.13 -5.26 8.16
N GLU A 43 0.72 -6.46 7.86
CA GLU A 43 -0.47 -6.74 7.07
C GLU A 43 -1.73 -6.76 7.93
N LEU A 44 -2.75 -6.04 7.47
CA LEU A 44 -4.06 -6.04 8.10
C LEU A 44 -4.77 -7.38 7.87
N VAL A 45 -5.12 -8.03 8.97
CA VAL A 45 -5.83 -9.31 8.92
C VAL A 45 -7.06 -9.31 9.84
N ALA A 46 -8.01 -10.21 9.56
CA ALA A 46 -9.07 -10.57 10.48
C ALA A 46 -8.89 -12.05 10.90
N PRO A 47 -8.45 -12.29 12.15
CA PRO A 47 -8.17 -13.65 12.62
C PRO A 47 -9.41 -14.48 12.97
N ALA A 48 -10.60 -13.90 12.87
CA ALA A 48 -11.87 -14.59 13.05
C ALA A 48 -12.93 -14.03 12.08
N ALA A 49 -13.98 -14.80 11.84
CA ALA A 49 -15.10 -14.40 10.99
C ALA A 49 -15.80 -13.13 11.50
N PHE A 50 -16.30 -12.33 10.59
CA PHE A 50 -16.99 -11.07 10.88
C PHE A 50 -18.28 -10.94 10.04
N PRO A 51 -19.28 -10.15 10.52
CA PRO A 51 -20.64 -10.15 9.96
C PRO A 51 -20.74 -9.77 8.49
N ASN A 52 -19.89 -8.88 7.99
CA ASN A 52 -19.88 -8.42 6.61
C ASN A 52 -18.82 -9.10 5.72
N MET A 53 -18.26 -10.22 6.18
CA MET A 53 -17.37 -11.03 5.36
C MET A 53 -18.15 -11.65 4.18
N PRO A 54 -17.73 -11.45 2.92
CA PRO A 54 -18.33 -12.12 1.78
C PRO A 54 -18.28 -13.63 1.94
N VAL A 55 -19.30 -14.32 1.48
CA VAL A 55 -19.36 -15.81 1.55
C VAL A 55 -18.88 -16.46 0.25
N PHE A 56 -18.91 -15.73 -0.87
CA PHE A 56 -18.41 -16.19 -2.17
C PHE A 56 -18.28 -15.01 -3.15
N PHE A 57 -17.57 -15.22 -4.24
CA PHE A 57 -17.53 -14.29 -5.37
C PHE A 57 -18.53 -14.70 -6.45
N TRP A 58 -19.14 -13.70 -7.10
CA TRP A 58 -19.97 -13.95 -8.28
C TRP A 58 -19.15 -14.65 -9.37
N ASN A 59 -19.75 -15.70 -9.96
CA ASN A 59 -19.13 -16.53 -10.99
C ASN A 59 -17.81 -17.21 -10.54
N ASP A 60 -17.78 -17.70 -9.29
CA ASP A 60 -16.67 -18.47 -8.71
C ASP A 60 -17.21 -19.75 -8.06
N PRO A 61 -17.73 -20.72 -8.86
CA PRO A 61 -18.41 -21.90 -8.33
C PRO A 61 -17.50 -22.83 -7.52
N SER A 62 -16.20 -22.78 -7.74
CA SER A 62 -15.21 -23.53 -6.97
C SER A 62 -14.76 -22.84 -5.69
N GLY A 63 -15.03 -21.52 -5.54
CA GLY A 63 -14.50 -20.70 -4.47
C GLY A 63 -12.99 -20.42 -4.58
N ALA A 64 -12.34 -20.84 -5.67
CA ALA A 64 -10.90 -20.73 -5.81
C ALA A 64 -10.41 -19.27 -5.84
N ARG A 65 -11.15 -18.39 -6.50
CA ARG A 65 -10.80 -16.95 -6.55
C ARG A 65 -10.99 -16.29 -5.19
N TYR A 66 -12.04 -16.65 -4.47
CA TYR A 66 -12.32 -16.16 -3.12
C TYR A 66 -11.23 -16.62 -2.15
N GLN A 67 -10.86 -17.90 -2.21
CA GLN A 67 -9.78 -18.46 -1.39
C GLN A 67 -8.44 -17.80 -1.68
N ALA A 68 -8.08 -17.65 -2.95
CA ALA A 68 -6.84 -16.99 -3.36
C ALA A 68 -6.78 -15.51 -2.93
N ALA A 69 -7.91 -14.80 -3.02
CA ALA A 69 -7.95 -13.38 -2.68
C ALA A 69 -7.73 -13.09 -1.20
N TYR A 70 -8.21 -13.96 -0.30
CA TYR A 70 -8.28 -13.62 1.13
C TYR A 70 -7.62 -14.60 2.07
N PHE A 71 -7.38 -15.87 1.67
CA PHE A 71 -6.93 -16.92 2.56
C PHE A 71 -5.69 -17.68 2.08
N GLU A 72 -5.07 -17.23 0.99
CA GLU A 72 -3.88 -17.88 0.44
C GLU A 72 -2.63 -17.65 1.31
N LYS A 73 -2.53 -16.46 1.92
CA LYS A 73 -1.33 -16.04 2.65
C LYS A 73 -1.20 -16.67 4.02
N TYR A 74 -2.27 -16.69 4.79
CA TYR A 74 -2.29 -17.24 6.16
C TYR A 74 -3.45 -18.23 6.30
N ASP A 75 -3.18 -19.36 6.94
CA ASP A 75 -4.16 -20.42 7.10
C ASP A 75 -5.35 -19.97 7.96
N ASN A 76 -6.55 -20.05 7.38
CA ASN A 76 -7.83 -19.66 8.01
C ASN A 76 -7.89 -18.20 8.54
N VAL A 77 -7.04 -17.31 8.04
CA VAL A 77 -7.03 -15.90 8.43
C VAL A 77 -7.33 -15.03 7.20
N TRP A 78 -8.35 -14.18 7.33
CA TRP A 78 -8.69 -13.19 6.30
C TRP A 78 -7.57 -12.18 6.15
N THR A 79 -6.97 -12.12 4.98
CA THR A 79 -5.95 -11.13 4.62
C THR A 79 -6.61 -10.00 3.84
N HIS A 80 -6.56 -8.77 4.39
CA HIS A 80 -7.24 -7.63 3.76
C HIS A 80 -6.49 -7.06 2.56
N GLY A 81 -5.18 -7.24 2.56
CA GLY A 81 -4.30 -6.73 1.50
C GLY A 81 -3.89 -5.27 1.71
N ASP A 82 -4.03 -4.74 2.90
CA ASP A 82 -3.55 -3.42 3.29
C ASP A 82 -2.39 -3.52 4.27
N PHE A 83 -1.43 -2.59 4.13
CA PHE A 83 -0.29 -2.44 5.03
C PHE A 83 -0.61 -1.34 6.03
N VAL A 84 -0.62 -1.70 7.31
CA VAL A 84 -1.11 -0.83 8.38
C VAL A 84 -0.22 -0.88 9.62
N MET A 85 -0.42 0.07 10.51
CA MET A 85 0.16 0.07 11.85
C MET A 85 -0.94 0.45 12.86
N ILE A 86 -0.99 -0.23 14.00
CA ILE A 86 -1.82 0.20 15.13
C ILE A 86 -0.99 1.16 15.98
N HIS A 87 -1.48 2.38 16.16
CA HIS A 87 -0.76 3.38 16.97
C HIS A 87 -0.71 2.95 18.44
N PRO A 88 0.49 2.89 19.09
CA PRO A 88 0.66 2.26 20.39
C PRO A 88 -0.15 2.96 21.51
N THR A 89 -0.33 4.26 21.41
CA THR A 89 -1.05 5.05 22.44
C THR A 89 -2.53 5.21 22.14
N THR A 90 -2.86 5.66 20.91
CA THR A 90 -4.24 6.01 20.53
C THR A 90 -5.07 4.82 20.04
N LYS A 91 -4.39 3.72 19.70
CA LYS A 91 -4.99 2.49 19.12
C LYS A 91 -5.71 2.69 17.79
N ASN A 92 -5.49 3.82 17.14
CA ASN A 92 -5.97 4.04 15.76
C ASN A 92 -5.22 3.14 14.79
N VAL A 93 -5.88 2.77 13.72
CA VAL A 93 -5.24 2.10 12.59
C VAL A 93 -4.77 3.18 11.60
N LEU A 94 -3.49 3.19 11.34
CA LEU A 94 -2.83 4.04 10.35
C LEU A 94 -2.64 3.21 9.08
N PHE A 95 -3.24 3.63 7.98
CA PHE A 95 -3.06 2.98 6.68
C PHE A 95 -1.81 3.54 6.01
N LEU A 96 -0.88 2.66 5.67
CA LEU A 96 0.42 2.98 5.06
C LEU A 96 0.46 2.63 3.56
N GLY A 97 -0.61 2.03 3.07
CA GLY A 97 -0.78 1.66 1.67
C GLY A 97 -1.32 0.25 1.48
N ARG A 98 -1.21 -0.26 0.27
CA ARG A 98 -1.54 -1.64 -0.07
C ARG A 98 -0.38 -2.56 0.31
N ALA A 99 -0.69 -3.78 0.75
CA ALA A 99 0.34 -4.77 1.09
C ALA A 99 1.12 -5.26 -0.16
N ASP A 100 0.48 -5.26 -1.33
CA ASP A 100 1.10 -5.53 -2.62
C ASP A 100 1.95 -4.35 -3.15
N GLY A 101 1.74 -3.14 -2.64
CA GLY A 101 2.52 -1.93 -2.92
C GLY A 101 3.62 -1.64 -1.89
N VAL A 102 3.87 -2.56 -0.96
CA VAL A 102 4.96 -2.40 0.03
C VAL A 102 6.31 -2.58 -0.65
N LEU A 103 7.17 -1.60 -0.45
CA LEU A 103 8.54 -1.58 -0.92
C LEU A 103 9.48 -2.11 0.17
N ASN A 104 10.52 -2.81 -0.22
CA ASN A 104 11.44 -3.44 0.73
C ASN A 104 12.93 -3.28 0.33
N PRO A 105 13.42 -2.07 0.07
CA PRO A 105 14.82 -1.87 -0.23
C PRO A 105 15.68 -2.13 1.03
N SER A 106 16.70 -2.95 0.88
CA SER A 106 17.66 -3.29 1.94
C SER A 106 17.00 -3.81 3.23
N GLY A 107 15.89 -4.55 3.10
CA GLY A 107 15.17 -5.16 4.22
C GLY A 107 14.33 -4.20 5.06
N VAL A 108 14.16 -2.95 4.63
CA VAL A 108 13.29 -1.97 5.30
C VAL A 108 12.00 -1.80 4.51
N ARG A 109 10.89 -2.23 5.10
CA ARG A 109 9.57 -2.13 4.49
C ARG A 109 8.91 -0.79 4.78
N PHE A 110 8.31 -0.21 3.74
CA PHE A 110 7.46 0.98 3.83
C PHE A 110 6.40 0.97 2.74
N GLY A 111 5.28 1.65 2.98
CA GLY A 111 4.20 1.77 2.01
C GLY A 111 4.52 2.80 0.93
N SER A 112 4.22 2.48 -0.32
CA SER A 112 4.34 3.44 -1.43
C SER A 112 3.53 4.73 -1.21
N ALA A 113 2.42 4.66 -0.46
CA ALA A 113 1.59 5.80 -0.10
C ALA A 113 2.36 6.89 0.69
N GLU A 114 3.41 6.52 1.43
CA GLU A 114 4.24 7.48 2.14
C GLU A 114 4.99 8.41 1.15
N ILE A 115 5.49 7.84 0.05
CA ILE A 115 6.12 8.62 -1.02
C ILE A 115 5.09 9.49 -1.74
N TYR A 116 3.90 8.94 -2.04
CA TYR A 116 2.85 9.69 -2.74
C TYR A 116 2.40 10.91 -1.96
N SER A 117 2.25 10.81 -0.64
CA SER A 117 1.85 11.95 0.20
C SER A 117 2.85 13.12 0.14
N VAL A 118 4.15 12.83 0.09
CA VAL A 118 5.19 13.87 -0.07
C VAL A 118 5.09 14.55 -1.44
N ILE A 119 4.85 13.75 -2.50
CA ILE A 119 4.73 14.28 -3.87
C ILE A 119 3.47 15.15 -4.00
N GLU A 120 2.33 14.65 -3.57
CA GLU A 120 1.05 15.37 -3.65
C GLU A 120 1.08 16.70 -2.88
N ALA A 121 1.68 16.70 -1.69
CA ALA A 121 1.75 17.91 -0.86
C ALA A 121 2.77 18.94 -1.39
N GLY A 122 3.92 18.49 -1.93
CA GLY A 122 5.05 19.36 -2.24
C GLY A 122 5.20 19.73 -3.71
N PHE A 123 4.62 18.96 -4.64
CA PHE A 123 4.93 19.10 -6.08
C PHE A 123 3.68 19.23 -6.97
N PRO A 124 3.00 20.39 -6.94
CA PRO A 124 1.73 20.59 -7.65
C PRO A 124 1.85 20.51 -9.19
N THR A 125 3.06 20.46 -9.73
CA THR A 125 3.34 20.26 -11.17
C THR A 125 3.27 18.80 -11.61
N VAL A 126 3.30 17.86 -10.66
CA VAL A 126 3.09 16.45 -10.88
C VAL A 126 1.57 16.20 -10.85
N GLU A 127 1.06 15.48 -11.83
CA GLU A 127 -0.34 15.09 -11.90
C GLU A 127 -0.61 13.83 -11.11
N ASP A 128 0.25 12.82 -11.30
CA ASP A 128 0.16 11.54 -10.62
C ASP A 128 1.54 10.87 -10.54
N SER A 129 1.67 9.86 -9.68
CA SER A 129 2.93 9.14 -9.52
C SER A 129 2.71 7.67 -9.18
N ILE A 130 3.61 6.80 -9.64
CA ILE A 130 3.63 5.40 -9.26
C ILE A 130 5.02 4.97 -8.81
N CYS A 131 5.10 4.32 -7.67
CA CYS A 131 6.32 3.80 -7.10
C CYS A 131 6.33 2.26 -7.19
N VAL A 132 7.41 1.70 -7.72
CA VAL A 132 7.54 0.26 -7.98
C VAL A 132 8.85 -0.25 -7.40
N GLY A 133 8.77 -1.36 -6.67
CA GLY A 133 9.92 -2.15 -6.26
C GLY A 133 10.33 -3.10 -7.38
N GLN A 134 11.53 -2.95 -7.92
CA GLN A 134 12.08 -3.87 -8.91
C GLN A 134 13.13 -4.77 -8.28
N ARG A 135 12.92 -6.08 -8.37
CA ARG A 135 13.90 -7.09 -7.98
C ARG A 135 13.99 -8.15 -9.08
N ARG A 136 15.13 -8.21 -9.75
CA ARG A 136 15.43 -9.24 -10.75
C ARG A 136 16.05 -10.47 -10.06
N PRO A 137 16.05 -11.65 -10.67
CA PRO A 137 16.65 -12.86 -10.06
C PRO A 137 18.13 -12.71 -9.65
N GLN A 138 18.88 -11.82 -10.32
CA GLN A 138 20.29 -11.53 -10.04
C GLN A 138 20.50 -10.37 -9.05
N ASP A 139 19.46 -9.63 -8.68
CA ASP A 139 19.58 -8.49 -7.79
C ASP A 139 19.66 -8.97 -6.33
N VAL A 140 20.61 -8.44 -5.60
CA VAL A 140 20.76 -8.73 -4.16
C VAL A 140 19.63 -8.05 -3.37
N ASP A 141 19.12 -6.92 -3.88
CA ASP A 141 18.17 -6.07 -3.17
C ASP A 141 17.12 -5.49 -4.12
N GLU A 142 16.02 -5.03 -3.56
CA GLU A 142 14.97 -4.33 -4.28
C GLU A 142 15.40 -2.90 -4.62
N THR A 143 15.19 -2.51 -5.86
CA THR A 143 15.43 -1.16 -6.34
C THR A 143 14.11 -0.41 -6.47
N VAL A 144 13.98 0.67 -5.73
CA VAL A 144 12.79 1.54 -5.78
C VAL A 144 12.88 2.47 -6.99
N LEU A 145 11.86 2.39 -7.85
CA LEU A 145 11.66 3.22 -9.04
C LEU A 145 10.44 4.10 -8.82
N LEU A 146 10.54 5.38 -9.18
CA LEU A 146 9.42 6.32 -9.15
C LEU A 146 9.15 6.82 -10.56
N PHE A 147 7.90 6.72 -11.01
CA PHE A 147 7.44 7.26 -12.27
C PHE A 147 6.50 8.43 -11.99
N LEU A 148 6.70 9.52 -12.73
CA LEU A 148 5.94 10.76 -12.58
C LEU A 148 5.17 11.06 -13.86
N LEU A 149 3.87 11.28 -13.74
CA LEU A 149 3.04 11.87 -14.77
C LEU A 149 3.01 13.38 -14.55
N MET A 150 3.47 14.15 -15.52
CA MET A 150 3.51 15.60 -15.41
C MET A 150 2.21 16.24 -15.86
N LYS A 151 1.74 17.27 -15.15
CA LYS A 151 0.60 18.08 -15.63
C LYS A 151 0.88 18.74 -16.95
N ALA A 152 -0.15 18.94 -17.75
CA ALA A 152 -0.06 19.61 -19.04
C ALA A 152 0.65 20.99 -18.91
N GLY A 153 1.64 21.22 -19.79
CA GLY A 153 2.45 22.46 -19.79
C GLY A 153 3.63 22.48 -18.82
N HIS A 154 3.78 21.47 -17.98
CA HIS A 154 4.94 21.31 -17.08
C HIS A 154 5.94 20.32 -17.64
N LYS A 155 7.23 20.53 -17.37
CA LYS A 155 8.32 19.70 -17.89
C LYS A 155 9.00 18.94 -16.77
N PHE A 156 9.25 17.68 -17.03
CA PHE A 156 10.18 16.88 -16.24
C PHE A 156 11.61 17.45 -16.35
N SER A 157 12.32 17.53 -15.23
CA SER A 157 13.67 18.07 -15.21
C SER A 157 14.55 17.44 -14.14
N PRO A 158 15.88 17.42 -14.32
CA PRO A 158 16.80 16.95 -13.27
C PRO A 158 16.68 17.73 -11.95
N ARG A 159 16.29 18.99 -12.01
CA ARG A 159 16.05 19.81 -10.82
C ARG A 159 14.86 19.30 -10.04
N LEU A 160 13.72 19.06 -10.71
CA LEU A 160 12.53 18.47 -10.08
C LEU A 160 12.86 17.13 -9.41
N VAL A 161 13.62 16.28 -10.09
CA VAL A 161 14.04 14.97 -9.53
C VAL A 161 14.84 15.15 -8.23
N ASN A 162 15.78 16.10 -8.20
CA ASN A 162 16.58 16.37 -7.00
C ASN A 162 15.72 16.94 -5.87
N ASP A 163 14.84 17.89 -6.19
CA ASP A 163 13.95 18.51 -5.21
C ASP A 163 13.01 17.46 -4.57
N ILE A 164 12.44 16.54 -5.37
CA ILE A 164 11.64 15.41 -4.88
C ILE A 164 12.46 14.47 -3.98
N LYS A 165 13.65 14.08 -4.41
CA LYS A 165 14.53 13.21 -3.62
C LYS A 165 14.94 13.84 -2.29
N GLU A 166 15.17 15.16 -2.27
CA GLU A 166 15.46 15.87 -1.03
C GLU A 166 14.25 15.98 -0.11
N ALA A 167 13.07 16.26 -0.65
CA ALA A 167 11.82 16.28 0.13
C ALA A 167 11.56 14.92 0.78
N ILE A 168 11.62 13.84 0.01
CA ILE A 168 11.44 12.47 0.53
C ILE A 168 12.46 12.16 1.63
N ARG A 169 13.73 12.53 1.44
CA ARG A 169 14.78 12.30 2.45
C ARG A 169 14.52 13.07 3.74
N LYS A 170 14.02 14.28 3.63
CA LYS A 170 13.77 15.18 4.76
C LYS A 170 12.52 14.79 5.53
N GLU A 171 11.43 14.47 4.82
CA GLU A 171 10.13 14.22 5.43
C GLU A 171 9.95 12.76 5.89
N LEU A 172 10.59 11.81 5.21
CA LEU A 172 10.55 10.40 5.56
C LEU A 172 11.92 9.89 6.03
N SER A 173 12.73 9.36 5.13
CA SER A 173 14.11 8.96 5.42
C SER A 173 14.92 8.74 4.14
N ALA A 174 16.24 8.57 4.30
CA ALA A 174 17.13 8.24 3.17
C ALA A 174 16.78 6.91 2.48
N ARG A 175 16.09 5.99 3.18
CA ARG A 175 15.70 4.66 2.67
C ARG A 175 14.46 4.70 1.76
N HIS A 176 13.64 5.73 1.89
CA HIS A 176 12.48 5.97 1.02
C HIS A 176 12.86 6.60 -0.31
N VAL A 177 14.09 7.14 -0.42
CA VAL A 177 14.50 7.87 -1.62
C VAL A 177 14.61 6.92 -2.82
N PRO A 178 13.82 7.12 -3.89
CA PRO A 178 13.90 6.29 -5.08
C PRO A 178 15.29 6.36 -5.71
N LYS A 179 15.80 5.20 -6.12
CA LYS A 179 17.08 5.14 -6.83
C LYS A 179 16.97 5.85 -8.18
N TYR A 180 15.89 5.61 -8.90
CA TYR A 180 15.61 6.21 -10.20
C TYR A 180 14.25 6.89 -10.19
N VAL A 181 14.17 8.02 -10.90
CA VAL A 181 12.91 8.76 -11.13
C VAL A 181 12.80 8.97 -12.64
N PHE A 182 11.67 8.61 -13.20
CA PHE A 182 11.39 8.69 -14.63
C PHE A 182 10.12 9.49 -14.90
N GLU A 183 10.05 10.13 -16.05
CA GLU A 183 8.80 10.63 -16.60
C GLU A 183 8.04 9.49 -17.29
N THR A 184 6.72 9.46 -17.14
CA THR A 184 5.84 8.54 -17.87
C THR A 184 4.75 9.32 -18.59
N PRO A 185 4.36 8.92 -19.79
CA PRO A 185 3.26 9.56 -20.51
C PRO A 185 1.88 9.20 -19.94
N ASP A 186 1.78 8.11 -19.18
CA ASP A 186 0.54 7.62 -18.58
C ASP A 186 0.84 6.71 -17.39
N ILE A 187 -0.11 6.63 -16.46
CA ILE A 187 -0.08 5.68 -15.34
C ILE A 187 -1.22 4.70 -15.52
N PRO A 188 -0.94 3.38 -15.54
CA PRO A 188 -1.98 2.38 -15.70
C PRO A 188 -3.03 2.47 -14.60
N VAL A 189 -4.28 2.72 -14.98
CA VAL A 189 -5.42 2.64 -14.06
C VAL A 189 -6.08 1.27 -14.19
N SER A 190 -6.64 0.77 -13.10
CA SER A 190 -7.37 -0.49 -13.16
C SER A 190 -8.58 -0.36 -14.10
N THR A 191 -8.95 -1.44 -14.77
CA THR A 191 -10.07 -1.49 -15.75
C THR A 191 -11.38 -0.94 -15.18
N PHE A 192 -11.54 -0.94 -13.86
CA PHE A 192 -12.71 -0.40 -13.17
C PHE A 192 -12.74 1.14 -13.16
N SER A 193 -11.59 1.79 -13.12
CA SER A 193 -11.47 3.26 -13.18
C SER A 193 -11.76 3.79 -14.59
N LEU A 194 -11.38 3.05 -15.63
CA LEU A 194 -11.69 3.39 -17.02
C LEU A 194 -13.21 3.38 -17.30
N PHE A 195 -13.97 2.49 -16.67
CA PHE A 195 -15.42 2.44 -16.83
C PHE A 195 -16.12 3.67 -16.21
N LEU A 196 -15.62 4.20 -15.11
CA LEU A 196 -16.19 5.39 -14.48
C LEU A 196 -15.86 6.70 -15.21
N SER A 197 -14.70 6.78 -15.86
CA SER A 197 -14.34 7.95 -16.66
C SER A 197 -15.13 8.05 -17.98
N GLN A 198 -15.65 6.92 -18.50
CA GLN A 198 -16.49 6.90 -19.70
C GLN A 198 -17.98 7.21 -19.45
N ILE A 199 -18.44 7.15 -18.19
CA ILE A 199 -19.84 7.44 -17.83
C ILE A 199 -20.07 8.96 -17.60
N HIS A 200 -19.04 9.79 -17.66
CA HIS A 200 -19.13 11.23 -17.38
C HIS A 200 -19.04 12.12 -18.62
N VAL A 201 -19.32 11.57 -19.81
CA VAL A 201 -19.45 12.35 -21.04
C VAL A 201 -20.77 12.00 -21.71
N ASP A 202 -21.83 12.66 -21.25
CA ASP A 202 -22.95 13.18 -22.08
C ASP A 202 -23.79 14.14 -21.23
#